data_5e91710210ba4deac1c0140b5fd4ceb1
#
_entry.id   5e91710210ba4deac1c0140b5fd4ceb1
#
_cell.length_a   1.000
_cell.length_b   1.000
_cell.length_c   1.000
_cell.angle_alpha   90.00
_cell.angle_beta   90.00
_cell.angle_gamma   90.00
#
_symmetry.space_group_name_H-M   'P 1'
#
loop_
_entity.id
_entity.type
_entity.pdbx_description
1 polymer ?
#
loop_
_entity_poly.entity_id
_entity_poly.type
_entity_poly.pdbx_seq_one_letter_code
_entity_poly.pdbx_strand_id
1 'polypeptide(L)'
;MPPELPDTRPAGTWRVTGTSPAASPARPAEAGWRRPRPVVPRLVVPAYFHPAGAPDDWARMARQASHIRAVILNPASGPGDQPDPAYFPALQPLRDAGVTIAGYVDTNYGQRPLRAALADIERYQDGYGITGVLFDRVSAVAGDLRHYAVLARRARKLGAQTVVFNHGVHPHEGYARHADILGTFEGPWNVYLQQAVPQWTRSWPADRFYHVVYSVPPEHLASAFMVAGRRRAGCVYITDHGGGNPYNRLPALVPAPAAQQWVQQRQERQ
;
A
#
# COMPACT_ATOMS: atom_id res chain seq x y z
N MET A 1 5.49 -8.67 63.99
CA MET A 1 6.11 -7.43 64.50
C MET A 1 7.34 -7.18 63.64
N PRO A 2 7.38 -6.16 62.81
CA PRO A 2 8.60 -5.71 62.16
C PRO A 2 9.24 -4.61 63.01
N PRO A 3 10.57 -4.39 62.94
CA PRO A 3 11.27 -3.40 63.77
C PRO A 3 11.20 -2.00 63.13
N GLU A 4 11.14 -1.01 64.02
CA GLU A 4 11.15 0.42 63.80
C GLU A 4 12.49 0.93 63.26
N LEU A 5 12.45 1.93 62.38
CA LEU A 5 13.59 2.73 61.90
C LEU A 5 13.75 3.99 62.72
N PRO A 6 14.96 4.44 63.06
CA PRO A 6 15.16 5.66 63.82
C PRO A 6 15.12 6.94 62.93
N ASP A 7 14.45 7.97 63.49
CA ASP A 7 14.41 9.35 63.01
C ASP A 7 15.71 10.08 63.39
N THR A 8 16.42 10.64 62.40
CA THR A 8 17.47 11.61 62.63
C THR A 8 17.39 12.75 61.63
N ARG A 9 16.81 13.88 62.05
CA ARG A 9 17.03 15.17 61.39
C ARG A 9 18.20 15.90 62.05
N PRO A 10 18.98 16.69 61.25
CA PRO A 10 19.49 17.97 61.76
C PRO A 10 19.04 19.13 60.89
N ALA A 11 18.65 20.21 61.55
CA ALA A 11 18.34 21.51 61.06
C ALA A 11 19.59 22.21 60.48
N GLY A 12 19.51 22.69 59.27
CA GLY A 12 20.51 23.56 58.67
C GLY A 12 19.81 24.71 57.93
N THR A 13 19.81 25.89 58.54
CA THR A 13 19.37 27.17 57.97
C THR A 13 20.35 27.65 56.91
N TRP A 14 19.90 27.71 55.63
CA TRP A 14 20.67 28.36 54.56
C TRP A 14 20.10 29.74 54.27
N ARG A 15 20.97 30.78 54.37
CA ARG A 15 20.66 32.17 53.94
C ARG A 15 20.56 32.22 52.42
N VAL A 16 19.47 32.74 51.93
CA VAL A 16 19.30 33.09 50.53
C VAL A 16 19.98 34.44 50.29
N THR A 17 21.13 34.43 49.63
CA THR A 17 21.71 35.65 49.03
C THR A 17 21.12 35.82 47.64
N GLY A 18 20.52 36.99 47.39
CA GLY A 18 19.88 37.30 46.10
C GLY A 18 20.89 37.32 44.96
N THR A 19 20.51 36.63 43.88
CA THR A 19 21.10 36.80 42.56
C THR A 19 20.02 37.20 41.58
N SER A 20 20.32 38.22 40.78
CA SER A 20 19.50 38.76 39.69
C SER A 20 18.91 37.67 38.79
N PRO A 21 17.72 37.90 38.20
CA PRO A 21 17.12 36.95 37.27
C PRO A 21 17.98 36.86 36.03
N ALA A 22 18.58 35.67 35.81
CA ALA A 22 19.21 35.32 34.55
C ALA A 22 18.16 35.33 33.45
N ALA A 23 18.46 35.97 32.33
CA ALA A 23 17.62 35.97 31.12
C ALA A 23 17.26 34.56 30.71
N SER A 24 15.97 34.28 30.56
CA SER A 24 15.48 33.04 29.98
C SER A 24 16.14 32.77 28.62
N PRO A 25 16.65 31.57 28.36
CA PRO A 25 17.15 31.25 27.04
C PRO A 25 16.00 31.38 26.03
N ALA A 26 16.25 32.13 24.96
CA ALA A 26 15.32 32.29 23.85
C ALA A 26 14.88 30.91 23.36
N ARG A 27 13.56 30.68 23.27
CA ARG A 27 12.99 29.49 22.64
C ARG A 27 13.63 29.36 21.27
N PRO A 28 14.13 28.15 20.89
CA PRO A 28 14.53 27.90 19.51
C PRO A 28 13.34 28.24 18.62
N ALA A 29 13.58 29.06 17.60
CA ALA A 29 12.58 29.35 16.58
C ALA A 29 11.96 28.04 16.12
N GLU A 30 10.63 27.93 16.21
CA GLU A 30 9.88 26.81 15.72
C GLU A 30 10.26 26.63 14.25
N ALA A 31 11.15 25.69 13.98
CA ALA A 31 11.39 25.21 12.62
C ALA A 31 10.02 24.75 12.12
N GLY A 32 9.44 25.53 11.21
CA GLY A 32 8.07 25.39 10.77
C GLY A 32 7.81 23.94 10.31
N TRP A 33 7.09 23.21 11.12
CA TRP A 33 6.55 21.91 10.78
C TRP A 33 5.60 22.11 9.60
N ARG A 34 6.15 22.06 8.38
CA ARG A 34 5.30 21.94 7.20
C ARG A 34 4.56 20.62 7.36
N ARG A 35 3.25 20.69 7.59
CA ARG A 35 2.38 19.51 7.57
C ARG A 35 2.66 18.77 6.24
N PRO A 36 3.00 17.47 6.27
CA PRO A 36 3.23 16.73 5.04
C PRO A 36 2.01 16.90 4.14
N ARG A 37 2.25 17.22 2.86
CA ARG A 37 1.17 17.33 1.88
C ARG A 37 0.37 16.03 1.89
N PRO A 38 -0.97 16.10 1.87
CA PRO A 38 -1.80 14.91 1.81
C PRO A 38 -1.38 14.09 0.58
N VAL A 39 -1.09 12.81 0.80
CA VAL A 39 -0.83 11.88 -0.29
C VAL A 39 -2.16 11.60 -0.97
N VAL A 40 -2.26 11.92 -2.27
CA VAL A 40 -3.38 11.47 -3.10
C VAL A 40 -3.01 10.08 -3.65
N PRO A 41 -3.67 9.01 -3.18
CA PRO A 41 -3.33 7.68 -3.62
C PRO A 41 -3.61 7.47 -5.11
N ARG A 42 -2.73 6.72 -5.79
CA ARG A 42 -2.95 6.20 -7.14
C ARG A 42 -3.58 4.80 -7.08
N LEU A 43 -4.26 4.42 -8.14
CA LEU A 43 -4.90 3.10 -8.18
C LEU A 43 -3.89 1.99 -8.48
N VAL A 44 -4.03 0.86 -7.79
CA VAL A 44 -3.52 -0.44 -8.21
C VAL A 44 -4.75 -1.33 -8.38
N VAL A 45 -5.03 -1.72 -9.62
CA VAL A 45 -6.30 -2.36 -9.98
C VAL A 45 -6.13 -3.87 -10.15
N PRO A 46 -6.71 -4.70 -9.27
CA PRO A 46 -6.88 -6.13 -9.53
C PRO A 46 -7.89 -6.32 -10.66
N ALA A 47 -7.42 -6.46 -11.90
CA ALA A 47 -8.28 -6.63 -13.07
C ALA A 47 -8.68 -8.11 -13.21
N TYR A 48 -9.46 -8.63 -12.26
CA TYR A 48 -9.96 -10.01 -12.24
C TYR A 48 -11.29 -10.15 -12.99
N PHE A 49 -11.48 -9.31 -14.01
CA PHE A 49 -12.59 -9.32 -14.93
C PHE A 49 -12.07 -9.39 -16.36
N HIS A 50 -12.65 -10.31 -17.11
CA HIS A 50 -12.21 -10.61 -18.48
C HIS A 50 -12.56 -9.45 -19.44
N PRO A 51 -11.68 -9.05 -20.38
CA PRO A 51 -11.94 -7.93 -21.30
C PRO A 51 -13.22 -8.10 -22.13
N ALA A 52 -13.51 -9.30 -22.60
CA ALA A 52 -14.74 -9.55 -23.36
C ALA A 52 -16.01 -9.46 -22.51
N GLY A 53 -15.91 -9.71 -21.19
CA GLY A 53 -17.04 -9.61 -20.26
C GLY A 53 -17.23 -8.20 -19.66
N ALA A 54 -16.20 -7.35 -19.73
CA ALA A 54 -16.22 -6.00 -19.14
C ALA A 54 -15.49 -4.98 -20.02
N PRO A 55 -15.83 -4.85 -21.31
CA PRO A 55 -15.11 -3.97 -22.25
C PRO A 55 -15.13 -2.50 -21.80
N ASP A 56 -16.24 -2.05 -21.23
CA ASP A 56 -16.39 -0.66 -20.76
C ASP A 56 -15.47 -0.34 -19.58
N ASP A 57 -15.23 -1.31 -18.68
CA ASP A 57 -14.32 -1.16 -17.56
C ASP A 57 -12.86 -1.05 -18.03
N TRP A 58 -12.46 -1.87 -19.00
CA TRP A 58 -11.14 -1.76 -19.62
C TRP A 58 -10.94 -0.45 -20.37
N ALA A 59 -11.94 -0.01 -21.14
CA ALA A 59 -11.92 1.31 -21.80
C ALA A 59 -11.85 2.46 -20.77
N ARG A 60 -12.55 2.33 -19.65
CA ARG A 60 -12.51 3.32 -18.56
C ARG A 60 -11.14 3.36 -17.89
N MET A 61 -10.49 2.20 -17.63
CA MET A 61 -9.10 2.16 -17.15
C MET A 61 -8.15 2.88 -18.09
N ALA A 62 -8.25 2.64 -19.39
CA ALA A 62 -7.41 3.30 -20.39
C ALA A 62 -7.57 4.84 -20.37
N ARG A 63 -8.81 5.34 -20.30
CA ARG A 63 -9.07 6.79 -20.19
C ARG A 63 -8.53 7.41 -18.90
N GLN A 64 -8.39 6.63 -17.84
CA GLN A 64 -7.95 7.09 -16.51
C GLN A 64 -6.53 6.62 -16.16
N ALA A 65 -5.75 6.20 -17.15
CA ALA A 65 -4.43 5.62 -16.97
C ALA A 65 -3.48 6.49 -16.13
N SER A 66 -3.57 7.83 -16.22
CA SER A 66 -2.75 8.76 -15.43
C SER A 66 -2.94 8.61 -13.91
N HIS A 67 -4.09 8.09 -13.47
CA HIS A 67 -4.40 7.84 -12.06
C HIS A 67 -4.07 6.41 -11.61
N ILE A 68 -3.70 5.55 -12.55
CA ILE A 68 -3.38 4.15 -12.29
C ILE A 68 -1.86 3.98 -12.15
N ARG A 69 -1.43 3.36 -11.06
CA ARG A 69 -0.03 3.00 -10.82
C ARG A 69 0.30 1.65 -11.43
N ALA A 70 -0.61 0.68 -11.27
CA ALA A 70 -0.46 -0.66 -11.81
C ALA A 70 -1.82 -1.34 -12.04
N VAL A 71 -1.85 -2.26 -12.99
CA VAL A 71 -2.95 -3.20 -13.21
C VAL A 71 -2.42 -4.62 -12.96
N ILE A 72 -3.14 -5.38 -12.16
CA ILE A 72 -2.80 -6.77 -11.85
C ILE A 72 -3.61 -7.69 -12.77
N LEU A 73 -2.91 -8.37 -13.66
CA LEU A 73 -3.50 -9.31 -14.59
C LEU A 73 -3.62 -10.70 -13.96
N ASN A 74 -4.81 -11.29 -14.01
CA ASN A 74 -5.07 -12.63 -13.48
C ASN A 74 -6.06 -13.39 -14.38
N PRO A 75 -5.63 -13.88 -15.55
CA PRO A 75 -6.51 -14.50 -16.53
C PRO A 75 -7.16 -15.81 -16.04
N ALA A 76 -6.41 -16.62 -15.27
CA ALA A 76 -6.81 -17.97 -14.91
C ALA A 76 -6.27 -18.39 -13.53
N SER A 77 -6.44 -17.54 -12.49
CA SER A 77 -5.79 -17.69 -11.18
C SER A 77 -4.26 -17.85 -11.32
N GLY A 78 -3.70 -17.10 -12.25
CA GLY A 78 -2.33 -17.16 -12.76
C GLY A 78 -2.32 -16.82 -14.26
N PRO A 79 -1.19 -17.12 -14.97
CA PRO A 79 -1.03 -16.82 -16.40
C PRO A 79 -1.92 -17.65 -17.35
N GLY A 80 -2.48 -18.77 -16.86
CA GLY A 80 -3.10 -19.77 -17.72
C GLY A 80 -2.08 -20.66 -18.44
N ASP A 81 -2.60 -21.68 -19.15
CA ASP A 81 -1.77 -22.60 -19.94
C ASP A 81 -1.37 -21.98 -21.28
N GLN A 82 -2.22 -21.12 -21.84
CA GLN A 82 -1.98 -20.37 -23.06
C GLN A 82 -2.41 -18.91 -22.85
N PRO A 83 -1.75 -17.95 -23.52
CA PRO A 83 -2.16 -16.55 -23.50
C PRO A 83 -3.56 -16.40 -24.11
N ASP A 84 -4.41 -15.63 -23.43
CA ASP A 84 -5.73 -15.27 -23.97
C ASP A 84 -5.64 -14.00 -24.83
N PRO A 85 -5.95 -14.10 -26.14
CA PRO A 85 -5.80 -12.99 -27.07
C PRO A 85 -6.66 -11.77 -26.74
N ALA A 86 -7.76 -11.93 -25.99
CA ALA A 86 -8.65 -10.84 -25.61
C ALA A 86 -7.94 -9.77 -24.77
N TYR A 87 -6.88 -10.13 -24.05
CA TYR A 87 -6.13 -9.18 -23.23
C TYR A 87 -5.21 -8.25 -24.03
N PHE A 88 -4.71 -8.65 -25.20
CA PHE A 88 -3.72 -7.84 -25.94
C PHE A 88 -4.24 -6.45 -26.29
N PRO A 89 -5.41 -6.29 -26.96
CA PRO A 89 -5.94 -4.95 -27.26
C PRO A 89 -6.34 -4.18 -26.01
N ALA A 90 -6.74 -4.84 -24.93
CA ALA A 90 -7.12 -4.20 -23.69
C ALA A 90 -5.91 -3.67 -22.90
N LEU A 91 -4.76 -4.32 -22.97
CA LEU A 91 -3.53 -3.92 -22.30
C LEU A 91 -2.77 -2.84 -23.04
N GLN A 92 -2.88 -2.75 -24.38
CA GLN A 92 -2.07 -1.84 -25.18
C GLN A 92 -2.20 -0.36 -24.78
N PRO A 93 -3.41 0.20 -24.62
CA PRO A 93 -3.56 1.62 -24.22
C PRO A 93 -2.98 1.91 -22.82
N LEU A 94 -2.99 0.93 -21.92
CA LEU A 94 -2.40 1.07 -20.59
C LEU A 94 -0.86 1.08 -20.64
N ARG A 95 -0.27 0.24 -21.51
CA ARG A 95 1.18 0.24 -21.76
C ARG A 95 1.65 1.55 -22.37
N ASP A 96 0.93 2.04 -23.38
CA ASP A 96 1.24 3.31 -24.06
C ASP A 96 1.21 4.49 -23.09
N ALA A 97 0.35 4.42 -22.09
CA ALA A 97 0.28 5.39 -21.00
C ALA A 97 1.29 5.17 -19.87
N GLY A 98 2.18 4.17 -19.97
CA GLY A 98 3.21 3.87 -18.98
C GLY A 98 2.67 3.23 -17.67
N VAL A 99 1.49 2.63 -17.71
CA VAL A 99 0.95 1.89 -16.56
C VAL A 99 1.71 0.59 -16.39
N THR A 100 2.14 0.29 -15.17
CA THR A 100 2.76 -1.01 -14.86
C THR A 100 1.71 -2.11 -14.97
N ILE A 101 1.99 -3.14 -15.78
CA ILE A 101 1.18 -4.36 -15.79
C ILE A 101 1.95 -5.42 -14.99
N ALA A 102 1.29 -6.01 -13.99
CA ALA A 102 1.88 -7.05 -13.15
C ALA A 102 1.04 -8.33 -13.22
N GLY A 103 1.70 -9.46 -13.44
CA GLY A 103 1.04 -10.78 -13.42
C GLY A 103 0.79 -11.24 -11.98
N TYR A 104 -0.37 -11.82 -11.73
CA TYR A 104 -0.73 -12.42 -10.44
C TYR A 104 -0.02 -13.77 -10.25
N VAL A 105 0.68 -13.94 -9.14
CA VAL A 105 1.34 -15.21 -8.78
C VAL A 105 1.05 -15.53 -7.32
N ASP A 106 0.29 -16.58 -7.08
CA ASP A 106 0.03 -17.07 -5.73
C ASP A 106 1.27 -17.72 -5.11
N THR A 107 1.55 -17.43 -3.85
CA THR A 107 2.66 -18.03 -3.09
C THR A 107 2.20 -19.01 -2.01
N ASN A 108 0.90 -19.06 -1.73
CA ASN A 108 0.32 -19.88 -0.67
C ASN A 108 1.10 -19.75 0.65
N TYR A 109 1.35 -18.50 1.08
CA TYR A 109 2.09 -18.18 2.31
C TYR A 109 3.49 -18.84 2.37
N GLY A 110 4.16 -18.96 1.22
CA GLY A 110 5.49 -19.56 1.10
C GLY A 110 5.50 -21.08 0.94
N GLN A 111 4.34 -21.72 0.94
CA GLN A 111 4.22 -23.19 0.78
C GLN A 111 4.27 -23.63 -0.70
N ARG A 112 3.96 -22.73 -1.63
CA ARG A 112 4.07 -23.05 -3.08
C ARG A 112 5.54 -23.17 -3.46
N PRO A 113 5.92 -24.24 -4.22
CA PRO A 113 7.31 -24.40 -4.64
C PRO A 113 7.81 -23.18 -5.43
N LEU A 114 8.99 -22.68 -5.07
CA LEU A 114 9.62 -21.51 -5.69
C LEU A 114 9.68 -21.62 -7.22
N ARG A 115 10.04 -22.82 -7.74
CA ARG A 115 10.08 -23.09 -9.19
C ARG A 115 8.75 -22.86 -9.89
N ALA A 116 7.63 -23.20 -9.22
CA ALA A 116 6.29 -23.03 -9.80
C ALA A 116 5.90 -21.55 -9.87
N ALA A 117 6.22 -20.77 -8.83
CA ALA A 117 6.00 -19.32 -8.84
C ALA A 117 6.86 -18.61 -9.91
N LEU A 118 8.09 -19.05 -10.12
CA LEU A 118 8.98 -18.48 -11.16
C LEU A 118 8.51 -18.85 -12.56
N ALA A 119 8.02 -20.08 -12.79
CA ALA A 119 7.46 -20.50 -14.06
C ALA A 119 6.22 -19.68 -14.47
N ASP A 120 5.43 -19.20 -13.50
CA ASP A 120 4.33 -18.28 -13.80
C ASP A 120 4.85 -16.93 -14.33
N ILE A 121 5.95 -16.42 -13.77
CA ILE A 121 6.57 -15.18 -14.25
C ILE A 121 7.03 -15.34 -15.70
N GLU A 122 7.72 -16.43 -16.02
CA GLU A 122 8.17 -16.73 -17.40
C GLU A 122 6.98 -16.78 -18.35
N ARG A 123 5.89 -17.49 -17.98
CA ARG A 123 4.67 -17.54 -18.79
C ARG A 123 4.00 -16.18 -18.98
N TYR A 124 4.01 -15.30 -17.97
CA TYR A 124 3.52 -13.92 -18.12
C TYR A 124 4.39 -13.10 -19.08
N GLN A 125 5.71 -13.27 -19.03
CA GLN A 125 6.62 -12.57 -19.92
C GLN A 125 6.48 -13.06 -21.37
N ASP A 126 6.54 -14.37 -21.57
CA ASP A 126 6.46 -14.99 -22.90
C ASP A 126 5.08 -14.81 -23.53
N GLY A 127 4.02 -15.00 -22.74
CA GLY A 127 2.65 -14.98 -23.22
C GLY A 127 2.06 -13.57 -23.36
N TYR A 128 2.35 -12.67 -22.44
CA TYR A 128 1.71 -11.36 -22.39
C TYR A 128 2.70 -10.19 -22.46
N GLY A 129 4.00 -10.41 -22.48
CA GLY A 129 5.02 -9.34 -22.46
C GLY A 129 5.01 -8.53 -21.16
N ILE A 130 4.65 -9.13 -20.03
CA ILE A 130 4.51 -8.47 -18.73
C ILE A 130 5.82 -8.55 -17.96
N THR A 131 6.29 -7.42 -17.42
CA THR A 131 7.52 -7.33 -16.62
C THR A 131 7.28 -6.97 -15.15
N GLY A 132 6.03 -6.78 -14.72
CA GLY A 132 5.65 -6.66 -13.32
C GLY A 132 5.17 -7.99 -12.75
N VAL A 133 5.32 -8.20 -11.46
CA VAL A 133 4.76 -9.35 -10.74
C VAL A 133 4.13 -8.92 -9.42
N LEU A 134 2.91 -9.40 -9.16
CA LEU A 134 2.32 -9.38 -7.84
C LEU A 134 2.35 -10.79 -7.28
N PHE A 135 3.11 -10.97 -6.22
CA PHE A 135 3.03 -12.16 -5.39
C PHE A 135 1.92 -11.98 -4.38
N ASP A 136 0.94 -12.88 -4.43
CA ASP A 136 -0.19 -12.88 -3.52
C ASP A 136 -0.04 -13.92 -2.41
N ARG A 137 -0.82 -13.74 -1.34
CA ARG A 137 -0.76 -14.57 -0.13
C ARG A 137 0.67 -14.69 0.39
N VAL A 138 1.35 -13.54 0.49
CA VAL A 138 2.71 -13.46 1.02
C VAL A 138 2.66 -13.52 2.54
N SER A 139 3.46 -14.40 3.15
CA SER A 139 3.59 -14.46 4.61
C SER A 139 4.06 -13.12 5.19
N ALA A 140 3.51 -12.74 6.34
CA ALA A 140 3.85 -11.47 7.00
C ALA A 140 4.90 -11.61 8.11
N VAL A 141 5.31 -12.84 8.46
CA VAL A 141 6.19 -13.12 9.61
C VAL A 141 7.67 -13.03 9.27
N ALA A 142 8.49 -12.65 10.21
CA ALA A 142 9.94 -12.51 10.05
C ALA A 142 10.64 -13.80 9.61
N GLY A 143 10.13 -14.97 10.03
CA GLY A 143 10.71 -16.27 9.73
C GLY A 143 10.79 -16.59 8.24
N ASP A 144 9.84 -16.07 7.45
CA ASP A 144 9.76 -16.33 6.01
C ASP A 144 10.47 -15.28 5.15
N LEU A 145 11.02 -14.25 5.77
CA LEU A 145 11.65 -13.13 5.06
C LEU A 145 12.73 -13.60 4.08
N ARG A 146 13.55 -14.60 4.49
CA ARG A 146 14.62 -15.15 3.63
C ARG A 146 14.05 -15.81 2.37
N HIS A 147 12.93 -16.53 2.49
CA HIS A 147 12.26 -17.18 1.35
C HIS A 147 11.84 -16.13 0.32
N TYR A 148 11.16 -15.07 0.77
CA TYR A 148 10.66 -14.02 -0.13
C TYR A 148 11.78 -13.10 -0.67
N ALA A 149 12.86 -12.89 0.09
CA ALA A 149 14.05 -12.22 -0.41
C ALA A 149 14.69 -12.99 -1.59
N VAL A 150 14.72 -14.33 -1.51
CA VAL A 150 15.20 -15.19 -2.59
C VAL A 150 14.24 -15.15 -3.78
N LEU A 151 12.92 -15.23 -3.54
CA LEU A 151 11.90 -15.17 -4.58
C LEU A 151 11.99 -13.86 -5.37
N ALA A 152 12.00 -12.71 -4.69
CA ALA A 152 12.10 -11.39 -5.32
C ALA A 152 13.40 -11.24 -6.14
N ARG A 153 14.53 -11.69 -5.60
CA ARG A 153 15.82 -11.64 -6.31
C ARG A 153 15.78 -12.50 -7.58
N ARG A 154 15.18 -13.69 -7.52
CA ARG A 154 15.05 -14.57 -8.71
C ARG A 154 14.08 -14.01 -9.73
N ALA A 155 12.93 -13.45 -9.29
CA ALA A 155 12.01 -12.77 -10.18
C ALA A 155 12.70 -11.64 -10.95
N ARG A 156 13.51 -10.81 -10.26
CA ARG A 156 14.28 -9.76 -10.92
C ARG A 156 15.33 -10.29 -11.90
N LYS A 157 15.94 -11.44 -11.61
CA LYS A 157 16.87 -12.11 -12.55
C LYS A 157 16.18 -12.61 -13.81
N LEU A 158 14.89 -12.97 -13.71
CA LEU A 158 14.03 -13.31 -14.85
C LEU A 158 13.51 -12.05 -15.59
N GLY A 159 13.88 -10.82 -15.17
CA GLY A 159 13.48 -9.59 -15.84
C GLY A 159 12.30 -8.86 -15.20
N ALA A 160 11.84 -9.28 -14.01
CA ALA A 160 10.78 -8.53 -13.32
C ALA A 160 11.27 -7.13 -12.91
N GLN A 161 10.68 -6.09 -13.50
CA GLN A 161 11.00 -4.69 -13.24
C GLN A 161 10.27 -4.16 -12.00
N THR A 162 9.09 -4.66 -11.72
CA THR A 162 8.28 -4.30 -10.54
C THR A 162 7.87 -5.55 -9.79
N VAL A 163 8.15 -5.56 -8.49
CA VAL A 163 7.76 -6.64 -7.56
C VAL A 163 6.80 -6.09 -6.52
N VAL A 164 5.60 -6.63 -6.46
CA VAL A 164 4.58 -6.32 -5.46
C VAL A 164 4.42 -7.53 -4.54
N PHE A 165 4.46 -7.34 -3.23
CA PHE A 165 4.11 -8.34 -2.24
C PHE A 165 2.75 -8.01 -1.62
N ASN A 166 1.74 -8.84 -1.81
CA ASN A 166 0.46 -8.70 -1.12
C ASN A 166 0.41 -9.58 0.13
N HIS A 167 0.50 -8.93 1.29
CA HIS A 167 0.39 -9.58 2.60
C HIS A 167 -1.04 -9.48 3.16
N GLY A 168 -1.84 -8.54 2.67
CA GLY A 168 -3.16 -8.22 3.22
C GLY A 168 -3.15 -7.61 4.63
N VAL A 169 -2.00 -7.59 5.29
CA VAL A 169 -1.75 -7.00 6.62
C VAL A 169 -0.37 -6.33 6.65
N HIS A 170 -0.06 -5.54 7.67
CA HIS A 170 1.29 -5.02 7.82
C HIS A 170 2.26 -6.17 8.15
N PRO A 171 3.27 -6.45 7.29
CA PRO A 171 4.25 -7.47 7.53
C PRO A 171 5.39 -6.98 8.44
N HIS A 172 6.32 -7.87 8.77
CA HIS A 172 7.61 -7.50 9.34
C HIS A 172 8.32 -6.49 8.42
N GLU A 173 8.90 -5.43 9.00
CA GLU A 173 9.48 -4.29 8.27
C GLU A 173 10.54 -4.68 7.23
N GLY A 174 11.24 -5.78 7.44
CA GLY A 174 12.28 -6.30 6.54
C GLY A 174 11.80 -6.57 5.12
N TYR A 175 10.49 -6.86 4.92
CA TYR A 175 9.93 -7.08 3.57
C TYR A 175 10.01 -5.84 2.67
N ALA A 176 9.99 -4.66 3.25
CA ALA A 176 10.08 -3.41 2.48
C ALA A 176 11.39 -3.25 1.68
N ARG A 177 12.41 -4.04 1.99
CA ARG A 177 13.69 -4.03 1.24
C ARG A 177 13.66 -4.90 -0.01
N HIS A 178 12.65 -5.75 -0.19
CA HIS A 178 12.63 -6.78 -1.23
C HIS A 178 11.57 -6.57 -2.30
N ALA A 179 10.53 -5.80 -2.01
CA ALA A 179 9.48 -5.45 -2.95
C ALA A 179 9.47 -3.95 -3.25
N ASP A 180 8.89 -3.54 -4.37
CA ASP A 180 8.67 -2.14 -4.72
C ASP A 180 7.38 -1.61 -4.09
N ILE A 181 6.38 -2.46 -3.94
CA ILE A 181 5.09 -2.15 -3.31
C ILE A 181 4.73 -3.29 -2.36
N LEU A 182 4.21 -2.92 -1.18
CA LEU A 182 3.68 -3.85 -0.20
C LEU A 182 2.17 -3.65 -0.05
N GLY A 183 1.38 -4.69 -0.28
CA GLY A 183 -0.03 -4.76 0.13
C GLY A 183 -0.10 -4.93 1.64
N THR A 184 -0.40 -3.85 2.34
CA THR A 184 -0.36 -3.80 3.81
C THR A 184 -1.74 -3.75 4.45
N PHE A 185 -2.77 -3.80 3.64
CA PHE A 185 -4.16 -4.02 4.05
C PHE A 185 -4.98 -4.61 2.90
N GLU A 186 -5.77 -5.63 3.22
CA GLU A 186 -6.85 -6.13 2.38
C GLU A 186 -8.01 -6.56 3.28
N GLY A 187 -9.15 -5.87 3.14
CA GLY A 187 -10.28 -6.14 4.03
C GLY A 187 -11.46 -5.19 3.83
N PRO A 188 -12.57 -5.46 4.53
CA PRO A 188 -13.77 -4.63 4.48
C PRO A 188 -13.58 -3.29 5.19
N TRP A 189 -14.40 -2.31 4.79
CA TRP A 189 -14.34 -0.93 5.27
C TRP A 189 -14.39 -0.78 6.79
N ASN A 190 -15.26 -1.51 7.46
CA ASN A 190 -15.41 -1.44 8.92
C ASN A 190 -14.14 -1.89 9.66
N VAL A 191 -13.43 -2.89 9.15
CA VAL A 191 -12.12 -3.34 9.67
C VAL A 191 -11.04 -2.30 9.35
N TYR A 192 -11.09 -1.73 8.13
CA TYR A 192 -10.14 -0.70 7.72
C TYR A 192 -10.13 0.50 8.66
N LEU A 193 -11.29 0.93 9.14
CA LEU A 193 -11.40 2.07 10.06
C LEU A 193 -10.68 1.85 11.39
N GLN A 194 -10.42 0.61 11.77
CA GLN A 194 -9.77 0.24 13.04
C GLN A 194 -8.27 -0.10 12.86
N GLN A 195 -7.79 -0.15 11.62
CA GLN A 195 -6.40 -0.55 11.35
C GLN A 195 -5.40 0.44 11.97
N ALA A 196 -4.46 -0.07 12.76
CA ALA A 196 -3.29 0.68 13.20
C ALA A 196 -2.20 0.71 12.11
N VAL A 197 -1.46 1.81 12.03
CA VAL A 197 -0.34 1.97 11.09
C VAL A 197 0.97 1.90 11.87
N PRO A 198 1.81 0.88 11.65
CA PRO A 198 3.08 0.73 12.35
C PRO A 198 4.05 1.88 12.06
N GLN A 199 4.83 2.26 13.06
CA GLN A 199 5.74 3.40 12.95
C GLN A 199 6.79 3.22 11.85
N TRP A 200 7.27 2.01 11.60
CA TRP A 200 8.29 1.72 10.57
C TRP A 200 7.87 2.16 9.16
N THR A 201 6.54 2.22 8.88
CA THR A 201 6.04 2.69 7.58
C THR A 201 6.45 4.14 7.26
N ARG A 202 6.76 4.95 8.29
CA ARG A 202 7.20 6.34 8.12
C ARG A 202 8.61 6.45 7.54
N SER A 203 9.40 5.39 7.62
CA SER A 203 10.75 5.32 7.04
C SER A 203 10.75 5.09 5.53
N TRP A 204 9.57 4.90 4.92
CA TRP A 204 9.42 4.62 3.50
C TRP A 204 8.44 5.62 2.85
N PRO A 205 8.59 5.93 1.55
CA PRO A 205 7.60 6.70 0.79
C PRO A 205 6.22 6.03 0.83
N ALA A 206 5.14 6.82 0.83
CA ALA A 206 3.78 6.30 0.95
C ALA A 206 3.35 5.46 -0.28
N ASP A 207 3.88 5.75 -1.46
CA ASP A 207 3.64 5.01 -2.71
C ASP A 207 4.21 3.58 -2.71
N ARG A 208 4.96 3.22 -1.65
CA ARG A 208 5.39 1.85 -1.37
C ARG A 208 4.31 1.00 -0.70
N PHE A 209 3.19 1.58 -0.28
CA PHE A 209 2.12 0.87 0.43
C PHE A 209 0.83 0.86 -0.36
N TYR A 210 0.25 -0.32 -0.49
CA TYR A 210 -0.98 -0.61 -1.20
C TYR A 210 -2.04 -1.14 -0.25
N HIS A 211 -3.23 -0.53 -0.28
CA HIS A 211 -4.38 -0.97 0.50
C HIS A 211 -5.54 -1.35 -0.42
N VAL A 212 -6.13 -2.50 -0.15
CA VAL A 212 -7.36 -3.00 -0.78
C VAL A 212 -8.49 -2.87 0.22
N VAL A 213 -9.48 -2.04 -0.10
CA VAL A 213 -10.62 -1.78 0.78
C VAL A 213 -11.91 -2.05 0.03
N TYR A 214 -12.68 -3.01 0.49
CA TYR A 214 -13.94 -3.40 -0.13
C TYR A 214 -15.14 -3.20 0.81
N SER A 215 -16.35 -3.38 0.27
CA SER A 215 -17.62 -3.11 1.00
C SER A 215 -17.65 -1.70 1.58
N VAL A 216 -17.13 -0.72 0.84
CA VAL A 216 -17.19 0.69 1.25
C VAL A 216 -18.57 1.21 0.90
N PRO A 217 -19.36 1.76 1.86
CA PRO A 217 -20.62 2.39 1.52
C PRO A 217 -20.42 3.50 0.46
N PRO A 218 -21.29 3.61 -0.56
CA PRO A 218 -21.11 4.56 -1.66
C PRO A 218 -20.84 6.01 -1.21
N GLU A 219 -21.51 6.45 -0.14
CA GLU A 219 -21.33 7.77 0.47
C GLU A 219 -19.96 7.97 1.12
N HIS A 220 -19.23 6.89 1.39
CA HIS A 220 -17.89 6.92 1.98
C HIS A 220 -16.73 6.71 0.98
N LEU A 221 -17.02 6.40 -0.29
CA LEU A 221 -15.99 6.15 -1.30
C LEU A 221 -14.96 7.29 -1.39
N ALA A 222 -15.42 8.55 -1.47
CA ALA A 222 -14.52 9.70 -1.53
C ALA A 222 -13.69 9.86 -0.25
N SER A 223 -14.31 9.68 0.93
CA SER A 223 -13.61 9.78 2.21
C SER A 223 -12.62 8.63 2.43
N ALA A 224 -12.87 7.46 1.86
CA ALA A 224 -11.98 6.30 1.97
C ALA A 224 -10.59 6.57 1.36
N PHE A 225 -10.51 7.31 0.24
CA PHE A 225 -9.23 7.74 -0.32
C PHE A 225 -8.46 8.65 0.65
N MET A 226 -9.15 9.55 1.34
CA MET A 226 -8.53 10.43 2.33
C MET A 226 -8.04 9.65 3.55
N VAL A 227 -8.82 8.67 4.01
CA VAL A 227 -8.42 7.76 5.10
C VAL A 227 -7.18 6.98 4.70
N ALA A 228 -7.13 6.45 3.46
CA ALA A 228 -5.99 5.71 2.95
C ALA A 228 -4.71 6.57 2.93
N GLY A 229 -4.77 7.79 2.43
CA GLY A 229 -3.63 8.71 2.45
C GLY A 229 -3.10 9.00 3.86
N ARG A 230 -4.00 9.17 4.84
CA ARG A 230 -3.62 9.33 6.27
C ARG A 230 -2.98 8.07 6.84
N ARG A 231 -3.34 6.90 6.33
CA ARG A 231 -2.80 5.58 6.72
C ARG A 231 -1.56 5.19 5.91
N ARG A 232 -0.94 6.16 5.24
CA ARG A 232 0.29 5.94 4.49
C ARG A 232 0.13 5.06 3.24
N ALA A 233 -1.08 4.82 2.74
CA ALA A 233 -1.29 4.17 1.46
C ALA A 233 -1.19 5.19 0.33
N GLY A 234 -0.12 5.14 -0.46
CA GLY A 234 0.00 5.90 -1.70
C GLY A 234 -0.52 5.13 -2.91
N CYS A 235 -0.89 3.87 -2.71
CA CYS A 235 -1.56 3.01 -3.69
C CYS A 235 -2.81 2.41 -3.07
N VAL A 236 -3.92 2.37 -3.82
CA VAL A 236 -5.20 1.83 -3.31
C VAL A 236 -6.00 1.10 -4.38
N TYR A 237 -6.83 0.18 -3.94
CA TYR A 237 -8.05 -0.27 -4.61
C TYR A 237 -9.19 -0.13 -3.62
N ILE A 238 -10.17 0.71 -3.94
CA ILE A 238 -11.29 1.02 -3.04
C ILE A 238 -12.58 0.79 -3.81
N THR A 239 -13.45 -0.08 -3.30
CA THR A 239 -14.70 -0.48 -3.97
C THR A 239 -15.85 -0.61 -2.99
N ASP A 240 -17.06 -0.31 -3.47
CA ASP A 240 -18.32 -0.59 -2.81
C ASP A 240 -18.74 -2.05 -2.91
N HIS A 241 -18.11 -2.81 -3.80
CA HIS A 241 -18.36 -4.23 -3.95
C HIS A 241 -17.87 -5.00 -2.74
N GLY A 242 -18.53 -6.13 -2.47
CA GLY A 242 -18.19 -7.06 -1.40
C GLY A 242 -18.45 -8.50 -1.83
N GLY A 243 -18.56 -9.41 -0.85
CA GLY A 243 -18.79 -10.83 -1.08
C GLY A 243 -17.52 -11.59 -1.46
N GLY A 244 -17.68 -12.72 -2.18
CA GLY A 244 -16.58 -13.65 -2.45
C GLY A 244 -15.54 -13.16 -3.47
N ASN A 245 -15.88 -12.19 -4.33
CA ASN A 245 -14.95 -11.57 -5.28
C ASN A 245 -15.30 -10.08 -5.47
N PRO A 246 -14.73 -9.18 -4.67
CA PRO A 246 -14.92 -7.74 -4.82
C PRO A 246 -14.17 -7.14 -6.01
N TYR A 247 -13.44 -7.96 -6.77
CA TYR A 247 -12.57 -7.55 -7.89
C TYR A 247 -13.16 -7.86 -9.26
N ASN A 248 -14.45 -8.17 -9.35
CA ASN A 248 -15.11 -8.64 -10.57
C ASN A 248 -15.47 -7.52 -11.57
N ARG A 249 -15.20 -6.28 -11.26
CA ARG A 249 -15.33 -5.10 -12.12
C ARG A 249 -14.54 -3.92 -11.58
N LEU A 250 -14.34 -2.92 -12.42
CA LEU A 250 -13.69 -1.68 -12.01
C LEU A 250 -14.60 -0.89 -11.06
N PRO A 251 -14.12 -0.48 -9.87
CA PRO A 251 -14.91 0.35 -8.96
C PRO A 251 -15.25 1.71 -9.59
N ALA A 252 -16.27 2.37 -9.06
CA ALA A 252 -16.52 3.76 -9.37
C ALA A 252 -15.29 4.58 -8.97
N LEU A 253 -14.47 4.94 -9.96
CA LEU A 253 -13.28 5.77 -9.71
C LEU A 253 -13.76 7.13 -9.23
N VAL A 254 -13.32 7.52 -8.05
CA VAL A 254 -13.53 8.91 -7.60
C VAL A 254 -12.70 9.78 -8.53
N PRO A 255 -13.32 10.70 -9.27
CA PRO A 255 -12.56 11.58 -10.16
C PRO A 255 -11.46 12.29 -9.36
N ALA A 256 -10.23 12.26 -9.85
CA ALA A 256 -9.12 13.00 -9.24
C ALA A 256 -9.42 14.48 -8.95
N PRO A 257 -10.29 15.20 -9.74
CA PRO A 257 -10.73 16.55 -9.41
C PRO A 257 -11.42 16.67 -8.06
N ALA A 258 -12.22 15.68 -7.63
CA ALA A 258 -12.92 15.76 -6.35
C ALA A 258 -11.94 15.65 -5.16
N ALA A 259 -10.95 14.77 -5.24
CA ALA A 259 -9.90 14.68 -4.23
C ALA A 259 -8.98 15.91 -4.24
N GLN A 260 -8.65 16.45 -5.42
CA GLN A 260 -7.85 17.67 -5.57
C GLN A 260 -8.61 18.92 -5.12
N GLN A 261 -9.88 19.07 -5.50
CA GLN A 261 -10.74 20.18 -5.07
C GLN A 261 -10.93 20.21 -3.57
N TRP A 262 -11.05 19.03 -2.93
CA TRP A 262 -11.17 18.95 -1.49
C TRP A 262 -9.87 19.34 -0.76
N VAL A 263 -8.71 19.00 -1.31
CA VAL A 263 -7.39 19.44 -0.82
C VAL A 263 -7.23 20.94 -1.00
N GLN A 264 -7.63 21.51 -2.15
CA GLN A 264 -7.61 22.94 -2.42
C GLN A 264 -8.57 23.72 -1.50
N GLN A 265 -9.82 23.28 -1.35
CA GLN A 265 -10.81 23.94 -0.48
C GLN A 265 -10.41 23.96 1.00
N ARG A 266 -9.63 22.97 1.47
CA ARG A 266 -9.05 23.01 2.82
C ARG A 266 -7.83 23.91 2.95
N GLN A 267 -7.08 24.11 1.88
CA GLN A 267 -5.96 25.09 1.87
C GLN A 267 -6.47 26.54 1.84
N GLU A 268 -7.61 26.79 1.23
CA GLU A 268 -8.27 28.11 1.16
C GLU A 268 -9.02 28.47 2.46
N ARG A 269 -9.29 27.51 3.35
CA ARG A 269 -9.95 27.72 4.65
C ARG A 269 -8.98 27.81 5.85
N GLN A 270 -7.68 27.78 5.61
CA GLN A 270 -6.61 27.95 6.62
C GLN A 270 -5.78 29.20 6.33
#